data_0b71accd37ea78f7772a6928dc77b48c
#
_entry.id   0b71accd37ea78f7772a6928dc77b48c
#
_cell.length_a   1.000
_cell.length_b   1.000
_cell.length_c   1.000
_cell.angle_alpha   90.00
_cell.angle_beta   90.00
_cell.angle_gamma   90.00
#
_symmetry.space_group_name_H-M   'P 1'
#
loop_
_entity.id
_entity.type
_entity.pdbx_description
1 polymer ?
#
loop_
_entity_poly.entity_id
_entity_poly.type
_entity_poly.pdbx_seq_one_letter_code
_entity_poly.pdbx_strand_id
1 'polypeptide(L)'
;MRIEDYGLIGDLETAALVGRHGDVDWLCLPRFDSASCFAALVGDDRHGRWSLFPDGEIRATARRYRPGTLVLETDVETADGAVRIIDFMPLRAGGPPRLMRIVEGVRGRVPVRMRLVIRPDYGSITPWTESAPDGIRASAGPDSFHLSTPVPLRIDDGAVDAAFVVAEGGRTRFTLCWHSSFDDAPLIEDADSALARTEQWWREWSGRCVYAGPYRDEVLTSLIALKAMTSASTGGMVAAPTTSLPEDIGGERNWDYRYCWLRDSALALEALLAAGYTEEALAFRDFLTRVGTGDPTKIQIMYGIGGERRLTEFELDAMPGYENSRPVRVGNAASEQFQLDVYGEVLAMIHTGAEILGHVDAQRWTRWRTVIEYIETIWQKPDDGIWESRGPRRHFTHSKVMAWVVFDRAVRLVERHDLPAPLERWTSIRDEIHRDVCERGYDPERNTFTQYYGSTELDASVLTIPLVGFLPGTDPRVTGTIDAVTRELGRDGFVSRYSTSQTDDGLSGDEGQFLACSFWLVSALARNGRTDQARSLFERLAALSNDLGLLAEEYDVGRGRQVGNFPQAFSHLTLIGAAYAIAEAEAEPRS
;
A
#
# COMPACT_ATOMS: atom_id res chain seq x y z
N MET A 1 11.09 13.29 -12.10
CA MET A 1 9.84 12.60 -12.56
C MET A 1 8.80 12.74 -11.48
N ARG A 2 7.51 12.89 -11.81
CA ARG A 2 6.44 12.94 -10.80
C ARG A 2 6.16 11.54 -10.25
N ILE A 3 5.56 11.45 -9.05
CA ILE A 3 5.21 10.17 -8.41
C ILE A 3 4.25 9.37 -9.30
N GLU A 4 3.27 10.02 -9.89
CA GLU A 4 2.31 9.43 -10.82
C GLU A 4 2.90 8.98 -12.18
N ASP A 5 4.16 9.30 -12.47
CA ASP A 5 4.83 8.82 -13.67
C ASP A 5 5.39 7.39 -13.54
N TYR A 6 5.31 6.79 -12.34
CA TYR A 6 5.81 5.44 -12.12
C TYR A 6 4.73 4.37 -12.29
N GLY A 7 5.16 3.19 -12.76
CA GLY A 7 4.41 1.94 -12.74
C GLY A 7 5.04 0.96 -11.76
N LEU A 8 4.24 0.07 -11.19
CA LEU A 8 4.66 -0.98 -10.28
C LEU A 8 4.88 -2.28 -11.03
N ILE A 9 5.98 -2.98 -10.77
CA ILE A 9 6.17 -4.39 -11.09
C ILE A 9 6.69 -5.12 -9.85
N GLY A 10 6.39 -6.40 -9.69
CA GLY A 10 6.78 -7.13 -8.48
C GLY A 10 6.68 -8.64 -8.63
N ASP A 11 7.32 -9.36 -7.70
CA ASP A 11 7.41 -10.82 -7.66
C ASP A 11 6.76 -11.44 -6.41
N LEU A 12 5.94 -10.66 -5.71
CA LEU A 12 5.27 -10.98 -4.44
C LEU A 12 6.21 -11.11 -3.23
N GLU A 13 7.45 -10.64 -3.32
CA GLU A 13 8.38 -10.54 -2.19
C GLU A 13 9.10 -9.19 -2.19
N THR A 14 9.14 -8.54 -3.35
CA THR A 14 9.62 -7.19 -3.56
C THR A 14 8.96 -6.57 -4.79
N ALA A 15 9.20 -5.26 -4.97
CA ALA A 15 8.66 -4.53 -6.10
C ALA A 15 9.66 -3.47 -6.60
N ALA A 16 9.53 -3.14 -7.90
CA ALA A 16 10.27 -2.07 -8.54
C ALA A 16 9.32 -1.01 -9.10
N LEU A 17 9.75 0.25 -9.11
CA LEU A 17 9.07 1.35 -9.75
C LEU A 17 9.74 1.70 -11.08
N VAL A 18 8.96 1.60 -12.15
CA VAL A 18 9.39 1.87 -13.53
C VAL A 18 8.79 3.18 -13.99
N GLY A 19 9.64 4.15 -14.25
CA GLY A 19 9.24 5.48 -14.73
C GLY A 19 8.80 5.48 -16.20
N ARG A 20 8.08 6.53 -16.60
CA ARG A 20 7.56 6.76 -17.95
C ARG A 20 8.65 6.75 -19.05
N HIS A 21 9.88 7.04 -18.67
CA HIS A 21 11.04 7.06 -19.58
C HIS A 21 11.90 5.79 -19.47
N GLY A 22 11.34 4.69 -18.98
CA GLY A 22 12.02 3.39 -18.90
C GLY A 22 13.10 3.30 -17.83
N ASP A 23 13.08 4.20 -16.83
CA ASP A 23 14.00 4.17 -15.70
C ASP A 23 13.41 3.32 -14.58
N VAL A 24 14.16 2.39 -14.01
CA VAL A 24 13.84 1.77 -12.73
C VAL A 24 14.58 2.55 -11.66
N ASP A 25 13.85 3.35 -10.91
CA ASP A 25 14.41 4.30 -9.94
C ASP A 25 14.28 3.85 -8.48
N TRP A 26 13.51 2.80 -8.25
CA TRP A 26 13.33 2.20 -6.93
C TRP A 26 13.29 0.68 -7.02
N LEU A 27 14.13 0.01 -6.24
CA LEU A 27 14.12 -1.44 -6.06
C LEU A 27 14.85 -1.81 -4.77
N CYS A 28 14.18 -2.56 -3.90
CA CYS A 28 14.75 -3.19 -2.71
C CYS A 28 14.93 -4.69 -2.97
N LEU A 29 16.06 -5.27 -2.60
CA LEU A 29 16.34 -6.70 -2.78
C LEU A 29 16.99 -7.28 -1.52
N PRO A 30 16.62 -8.49 -1.10
CA PRO A 30 15.68 -9.42 -1.75
C PRO A 30 14.20 -9.22 -1.36
N ARG A 31 13.88 -8.37 -0.38
CA ARG A 31 12.53 -8.17 0.17
C ARG A 31 12.10 -6.70 0.04
N PHE A 32 10.80 -6.43 0.23
CA PHE A 32 10.27 -5.05 0.26
C PHE A 32 11.01 -4.14 1.24
N ASP A 33 11.30 -4.64 2.45
CA ASP A 33 11.93 -3.91 3.55
C ASP A 33 13.46 -4.01 3.58
N SER A 34 14.08 -4.65 2.59
CA SER A 34 15.54 -4.66 2.42
C SER A 34 16.06 -3.27 2.03
N ALA A 35 17.36 -3.05 2.26
CA ALA A 35 18.02 -1.87 1.72
C ALA A 35 17.89 -1.82 0.19
N SER A 36 17.67 -0.62 -0.37
CA SER A 36 17.51 -0.47 -1.81
C SER A 36 18.84 -0.63 -2.55
N CYS A 37 18.78 -1.16 -3.76
CA CYS A 37 19.89 -1.16 -4.72
C CYS A 37 19.69 -0.13 -5.84
N PHE A 38 18.45 0.35 -6.02
CA PHE A 38 18.11 1.52 -6.81
C PHE A 38 17.32 2.47 -5.92
N ALA A 39 17.81 3.69 -5.75
CA ALA A 39 17.24 4.73 -4.90
C ALA A 39 17.22 6.11 -5.55
N ALA A 40 17.32 6.19 -6.89
CA ALA A 40 17.24 7.45 -7.61
C ALA A 40 15.90 8.19 -7.36
N LEU A 41 14.84 7.47 -6.99
CA LEU A 41 13.53 8.01 -6.63
C LEU A 41 13.60 9.06 -5.49
N VAL A 42 14.37 8.76 -4.44
CA VAL A 42 14.57 9.64 -3.28
C VAL A 42 16.00 10.23 -3.25
N GLY A 43 16.72 10.06 -4.35
CA GLY A 43 18.08 10.50 -4.57
C GLY A 43 18.27 11.15 -5.93
N ASP A 44 19.31 10.72 -6.61
CA ASP A 44 19.62 11.04 -8.01
C ASP A 44 20.27 9.83 -8.68
N ASP A 45 20.71 9.99 -9.94
CA ASP A 45 21.32 8.91 -10.75
C ASP A 45 22.51 8.21 -10.06
N ARG A 46 23.19 8.87 -9.12
CA ARG A 46 24.33 8.32 -8.37
C ARG A 46 23.91 7.32 -7.29
N HIS A 47 22.64 7.33 -6.89
CA HIS A 47 22.09 6.46 -5.84
C HIS A 47 21.48 5.16 -6.40
N GLY A 48 21.72 4.88 -7.69
CA GLY A 48 21.33 3.65 -8.35
C GLY A 48 20.04 3.78 -9.16
N ARG A 49 20.11 3.36 -10.42
CA ARG A 49 18.99 3.25 -11.35
C ARG A 49 19.32 2.32 -12.52
N TRP A 50 18.30 1.90 -13.22
CA TRP A 50 18.44 1.15 -14.47
C TRP A 50 17.61 1.78 -15.59
N SER A 51 18.26 2.54 -16.46
CA SER A 51 17.65 3.17 -17.61
C SER A 51 17.71 2.24 -18.83
N LEU A 52 16.64 2.15 -19.58
CA LEU A 52 16.53 1.41 -20.83
C LEU A 52 15.50 2.09 -21.71
N PHE A 53 15.97 2.85 -22.72
CA PHE A 53 15.06 3.66 -23.54
C PHE A 53 15.63 3.93 -24.94
N PRO A 54 14.78 4.20 -25.97
CA PRO A 54 15.24 4.62 -27.27
C PRO A 54 16.12 5.85 -27.23
N ASP A 55 17.17 5.85 -28.08
CA ASP A 55 18.08 6.98 -28.28
C ASP A 55 17.61 7.79 -29.48
N GLY A 56 17.18 9.02 -29.26
CA GLY A 56 16.69 9.90 -30.30
C GLY A 56 15.46 10.69 -29.88
N GLU A 57 14.86 11.40 -30.82
CA GLU A 57 13.65 12.21 -30.58
C GLU A 57 12.44 11.31 -30.35
N ILE A 58 11.87 11.39 -29.15
CA ILE A 58 10.65 10.68 -28.77
C ILE A 58 9.44 11.46 -29.27
N ARG A 59 8.60 10.81 -30.07
CA ARG A 59 7.38 11.39 -30.63
C ARG A 59 6.13 11.10 -29.80
N ALA A 60 6.06 9.88 -29.26
CA ALA A 60 4.97 9.44 -28.40
C ALA A 60 5.43 8.34 -27.44
N THR A 61 4.82 8.31 -26.27
CA THR A 61 4.96 7.22 -25.29
C THR A 61 3.59 6.86 -24.75
N ALA A 62 3.27 5.57 -24.72
CA ALA A 62 2.05 5.04 -24.11
C ALA A 62 2.38 3.84 -23.24
N ARG A 63 1.77 3.79 -22.04
CA ARG A 63 1.99 2.69 -21.09
C ARG A 63 0.68 1.99 -20.78
N ARG A 64 0.78 0.72 -20.50
CA ARG A 64 -0.33 -0.09 -19.97
C ARG A 64 0.18 -1.34 -19.28
N TYR A 65 -0.60 -1.88 -18.37
CA TYR A 65 -0.44 -3.27 -17.99
C TYR A 65 -1.10 -4.19 -19.04
N ARG A 66 -0.52 -5.36 -19.28
CA ARG A 66 -1.25 -6.41 -19.99
C ARG A 66 -2.50 -6.78 -19.21
N PRO A 67 -3.67 -6.95 -19.86
CA PRO A 67 -4.93 -7.14 -19.15
C PRO A 67 -4.88 -8.24 -18.08
N GLY A 68 -5.27 -7.88 -16.85
CA GLY A 68 -5.29 -8.78 -15.70
C GLY A 68 -3.92 -9.20 -15.16
N THR A 69 -2.85 -8.45 -15.48
CA THR A 69 -1.48 -8.78 -15.04
C THR A 69 -0.75 -7.57 -14.46
N LEU A 70 0.43 -7.82 -13.87
CA LEU A 70 1.41 -6.79 -13.47
C LEU A 70 2.60 -6.72 -14.46
N VAL A 71 2.39 -7.11 -15.70
CA VAL A 71 3.39 -6.97 -16.79
C VAL A 71 3.18 -5.62 -17.44
N LEU A 72 4.17 -4.74 -17.30
CA LEU A 72 4.13 -3.38 -17.85
C LEU A 72 4.64 -3.34 -19.27
N GLU A 73 3.88 -2.76 -20.19
CA GLU A 73 4.30 -2.43 -21.55
C GLU A 73 4.42 -0.91 -21.70
N THR A 74 5.56 -0.49 -22.27
CA THR A 74 5.79 0.89 -22.68
C THR A 74 6.06 0.92 -24.19
N ASP A 75 5.12 1.44 -24.96
CA ASP A 75 5.28 1.68 -26.39
C ASP A 75 5.92 3.06 -26.60
N VAL A 76 7.01 3.10 -27.37
CA VAL A 76 7.75 4.33 -27.64
C VAL A 76 7.91 4.51 -29.15
N GLU A 77 7.42 5.63 -29.68
CA GLU A 77 7.61 6.04 -31.05
C GLU A 77 8.75 7.06 -31.17
N THR A 78 9.62 6.84 -32.16
CA THR A 78 10.71 7.74 -32.52
C THR A 78 10.64 8.10 -34.04
N ALA A 79 11.55 8.96 -34.49
CA ALA A 79 11.69 9.25 -35.92
C ALA A 79 12.07 8.00 -36.74
N ASP A 80 12.81 7.05 -36.13
CA ASP A 80 13.39 5.87 -36.82
C ASP A 80 12.45 4.64 -36.76
N GLY A 81 11.37 4.69 -35.97
CA GLY A 81 10.43 3.58 -35.83
C GLY A 81 9.71 3.57 -34.48
N ALA A 82 9.33 2.37 -34.04
CA ALA A 82 8.69 2.15 -32.77
C ALA A 82 9.21 0.90 -32.07
N VAL A 83 9.35 0.94 -30.76
CA VAL A 83 9.67 -0.20 -29.90
C VAL A 83 8.68 -0.34 -28.78
N ARG A 84 8.56 -1.56 -28.28
CA ARG A 84 7.87 -1.88 -27.03
C ARG A 84 8.88 -2.37 -26.00
N ILE A 85 8.87 -1.77 -24.82
CA ILE A 85 9.61 -2.25 -23.65
C ILE A 85 8.61 -3.00 -22.78
N ILE A 86 8.97 -4.23 -22.40
CA ILE A 86 8.16 -5.10 -21.53
C ILE A 86 8.95 -5.31 -20.25
N ASP A 87 8.44 -4.79 -19.15
CA ASP A 87 9.07 -4.85 -17.83
C ASP A 87 8.23 -5.72 -16.89
N PHE A 88 8.89 -6.68 -16.22
CA PHE A 88 8.22 -7.59 -15.28
C PHE A 88 9.21 -8.23 -14.31
N MET A 89 8.67 -8.73 -13.22
CA MET A 89 9.38 -9.57 -12.26
C MET A 89 8.68 -10.93 -12.20
N PRO A 90 9.38 -12.03 -12.61
CA PRO A 90 8.79 -13.37 -12.54
C PRO A 90 8.60 -13.78 -11.08
N LEU A 91 7.50 -14.48 -10.79
CA LEU A 91 7.26 -15.04 -9.46
C LEU A 91 8.37 -16.01 -9.08
N ARG A 92 8.86 -15.92 -7.84
CA ARG A 92 10.09 -16.63 -7.43
C ARG A 92 9.97 -18.14 -7.39
N ALA A 93 8.83 -18.69 -6.99
CA ALA A 93 8.65 -20.13 -6.80
C ALA A 93 9.83 -20.79 -6.02
N GLY A 94 10.37 -20.07 -5.01
CA GLY A 94 11.54 -20.48 -4.24
C GLY A 94 12.91 -20.11 -4.85
N GLY A 95 12.93 -19.49 -6.02
CA GLY A 95 14.16 -19.00 -6.67
C GLY A 95 14.55 -17.58 -6.23
N PRO A 96 15.67 -17.07 -6.75
CA PRO A 96 16.13 -15.71 -6.49
C PRO A 96 15.26 -14.66 -7.19
N PRO A 97 15.21 -13.41 -6.67
CA PRO A 97 14.52 -12.31 -7.35
C PRO A 97 15.18 -11.98 -8.70
N ARG A 98 14.32 -11.70 -9.68
CA ARG A 98 14.73 -11.29 -11.03
C ARG A 98 13.90 -10.11 -11.51
N LEU A 99 14.57 -9.14 -12.11
CA LEU A 99 13.94 -8.08 -12.89
C LEU A 99 14.27 -8.33 -14.35
N MET A 100 13.26 -8.52 -15.19
CA MET A 100 13.39 -8.82 -16.59
C MET A 100 12.83 -7.69 -17.44
N ARG A 101 13.59 -7.31 -18.49
CA ARG A 101 13.24 -6.26 -19.43
C ARG A 101 13.44 -6.79 -20.85
N ILE A 102 12.41 -6.69 -21.70
CA ILE A 102 12.47 -7.11 -23.11
C ILE A 102 12.20 -5.89 -23.98
N VAL A 103 13.08 -5.63 -24.94
CA VAL A 103 12.85 -4.61 -25.97
C VAL A 103 12.47 -5.30 -27.28
N GLU A 104 11.28 -5.01 -27.77
CA GLU A 104 10.71 -5.57 -29.00
C GLU A 104 10.59 -4.49 -30.08
N GLY A 105 11.13 -4.75 -31.27
CA GLY A 105 10.98 -3.87 -32.40
C GLY A 105 9.59 -3.99 -33.03
N VAL A 106 8.81 -2.94 -32.96
CA VAL A 106 7.43 -2.89 -33.49
C VAL A 106 7.45 -2.42 -34.96
N ARG A 107 8.32 -1.46 -35.28
CA ARG A 107 8.45 -0.89 -36.63
C ARG A 107 9.83 -0.26 -36.80
N GLY A 108 10.43 -0.41 -38.00
CA GLY A 108 11.67 0.26 -38.37
C GLY A 108 12.91 -0.31 -37.68
N ARG A 109 13.90 0.55 -37.42
CA ARG A 109 15.17 0.20 -36.77
C ARG A 109 15.52 1.25 -35.74
N VAL A 110 15.25 0.98 -34.49
CA VAL A 110 15.34 1.96 -33.41
C VAL A 110 16.64 1.75 -32.62
N PRO A 111 17.50 2.76 -32.51
CA PRO A 111 18.62 2.74 -31.59
C PRO A 111 18.12 2.83 -30.15
N VAL A 112 18.69 2.02 -29.24
CA VAL A 112 18.33 1.94 -27.83
C VAL A 112 19.58 2.06 -26.98
N ARG A 113 19.51 2.78 -25.90
CA ARG A 113 20.54 2.86 -24.85
C ARG A 113 20.09 2.20 -23.57
N MET A 114 21.02 1.55 -22.91
CA MET A 114 20.88 1.01 -21.57
C MET A 114 22.00 1.56 -20.70
N ARG A 115 21.66 2.02 -19.49
CA ARG A 115 22.61 2.36 -18.44
C ARG A 115 22.14 1.77 -17.13
N LEU A 116 22.99 0.98 -16.49
CA LEU A 116 22.73 0.35 -15.20
C LEU A 116 23.74 0.86 -14.17
N VAL A 117 23.26 1.47 -13.12
CA VAL A 117 24.03 1.92 -11.95
C VAL A 117 23.47 1.18 -10.73
N ILE A 118 24.17 0.14 -10.28
CA ILE A 118 23.81 -0.59 -9.06
C ILE A 118 24.48 0.09 -7.87
N ARG A 119 23.70 0.41 -6.82
CA ARG A 119 24.19 1.06 -5.60
C ARG A 119 23.45 0.48 -4.40
N PRO A 120 23.94 -0.62 -3.82
CA PRO A 120 23.37 -1.21 -2.62
C PRO A 120 23.40 -0.26 -1.43
N ASP A 121 22.62 -0.59 -0.40
CA ASP A 121 22.51 0.14 0.85
C ASP A 121 22.18 1.63 0.65
N TYR A 122 21.05 1.86 -0.06
CA TYR A 122 20.52 3.21 -0.34
C TYR A 122 21.53 4.14 -1.05
N GLY A 123 22.31 3.58 -1.97
CA GLY A 123 23.28 4.35 -2.73
C GLY A 123 24.66 4.50 -2.08
N SER A 124 24.87 3.99 -0.88
CA SER A 124 26.10 4.19 -0.10
C SER A 124 27.28 3.37 -0.62
N ILE A 125 27.04 2.24 -1.30
CA ILE A 125 28.08 1.30 -1.70
C ILE A 125 28.19 1.24 -3.23
N THR A 126 29.40 1.44 -3.76
CA THR A 126 29.74 1.11 -5.16
C THR A 126 30.20 -0.34 -5.21
N PRO A 127 29.49 -1.24 -5.91
CA PRO A 127 29.86 -2.64 -5.97
C PRO A 127 31.12 -2.85 -6.83
N TRP A 128 31.82 -3.92 -6.53
CA TRP A 128 32.85 -4.43 -7.43
C TRP A 128 32.18 -5.06 -8.66
N THR A 129 32.41 -4.49 -9.83
CA THR A 129 31.78 -4.92 -11.08
C THR A 129 32.80 -5.53 -12.03
N GLU A 130 32.52 -6.74 -12.51
CA GLU A 130 33.36 -7.49 -13.44
C GLU A 130 32.56 -8.10 -14.60
N SER A 131 33.24 -8.36 -15.73
CA SER A 131 32.62 -9.04 -16.86
C SER A 131 32.40 -10.52 -16.56
N ALA A 132 31.25 -11.04 -17.00
CA ALA A 132 30.87 -12.45 -16.96
C ALA A 132 30.63 -12.96 -18.39
N PRO A 133 30.63 -14.30 -18.63
CA PRO A 133 30.49 -14.87 -20.00
C PRO A 133 29.21 -14.44 -20.72
N ASP A 134 28.14 -14.17 -19.98
CA ASP A 134 26.82 -13.79 -20.48
C ASP A 134 26.38 -12.37 -20.06
N GLY A 135 27.33 -11.56 -19.52
CA GLY A 135 27.01 -10.22 -19.05
C GLY A 135 28.00 -9.63 -18.05
N ILE A 136 27.53 -9.23 -16.87
CA ILE A 136 28.35 -8.73 -15.75
C ILE A 136 27.90 -9.32 -14.41
N ARG A 137 28.83 -9.33 -13.45
CA ARG A 137 28.56 -9.53 -12.04
C ARG A 137 28.97 -8.29 -11.25
N ALA A 138 28.13 -7.88 -10.28
CA ALA A 138 28.41 -6.79 -9.38
C ALA A 138 28.21 -7.26 -7.93
N SER A 139 29.22 -7.16 -7.07
CA SER A 139 29.15 -7.68 -5.69
C SER A 139 29.51 -6.60 -4.68
N ALA A 140 28.75 -6.54 -3.58
CA ALA A 140 28.93 -5.59 -2.48
C ALA A 140 28.50 -6.23 -1.16
N GLY A 141 29.46 -6.64 -0.35
CA GLY A 141 29.17 -7.31 0.92
C GLY A 141 28.37 -8.60 0.71
N PRO A 142 27.18 -8.75 1.33
CA PRO A 142 26.38 -9.96 1.18
C PRO A 142 25.61 -10.02 -0.16
N ASP A 143 25.56 -8.91 -0.90
CA ASP A 143 24.75 -8.78 -2.11
C ASP A 143 25.57 -9.06 -3.36
N SER A 144 25.02 -9.84 -4.27
CA SER A 144 25.56 -10.09 -5.59
C SER A 144 24.46 -9.94 -6.64
N PHE A 145 24.78 -9.25 -7.73
CA PHE A 145 23.89 -8.97 -8.86
C PHE A 145 24.49 -9.51 -10.15
N HIS A 146 23.69 -10.22 -10.92
CA HIS A 146 24.09 -10.73 -12.22
C HIS A 146 23.17 -10.16 -13.30
N LEU A 147 23.70 -9.31 -14.20
CA LEU A 147 23.00 -8.88 -15.40
C LEU A 147 23.41 -9.79 -16.56
N SER A 148 22.44 -10.49 -17.14
CA SER A 148 22.62 -11.31 -18.34
C SER A 148 21.90 -10.68 -19.54
N THR A 149 22.60 -10.59 -20.69
CA THR A 149 22.07 -10.06 -21.95
C THR A 149 22.98 -10.48 -23.13
N PRO A 150 22.42 -10.66 -24.34
CA PRO A 150 23.23 -10.88 -25.54
C PRO A 150 23.92 -9.61 -26.06
N VAL A 151 23.64 -8.43 -25.50
CA VAL A 151 24.20 -7.16 -25.95
C VAL A 151 25.60 -6.97 -25.35
N PRO A 152 26.59 -6.52 -26.13
CA PRO A 152 27.90 -6.15 -25.56
C PRO A 152 27.79 -5.04 -24.54
N LEU A 153 28.38 -5.25 -23.35
CA LEU A 153 28.36 -4.34 -22.22
C LEU A 153 29.71 -3.65 -22.06
N ARG A 154 29.69 -2.39 -21.64
CA ARG A 154 30.87 -1.61 -21.27
C ARG A 154 30.74 -1.21 -19.78
N ILE A 155 31.75 -1.53 -19.00
CA ILE A 155 31.86 -1.10 -17.61
C ILE A 155 32.67 0.20 -17.59
N ASP A 156 32.13 1.24 -16.94
CA ASP A 156 32.74 2.57 -16.85
C ASP A 156 32.38 3.21 -15.49
N ASP A 157 33.39 3.41 -14.63
CA ASP A 157 33.24 4.02 -13.29
C ASP A 157 32.07 3.44 -12.44
N GLY A 158 31.96 2.09 -12.44
CA GLY A 158 30.91 1.39 -11.69
C GLY A 158 29.51 1.53 -12.27
N ALA A 159 29.38 2.05 -13.48
CA ALA A 159 28.18 1.97 -14.32
C ALA A 159 28.38 0.96 -15.45
N VAL A 160 27.29 0.39 -15.94
CA VAL A 160 27.28 -0.55 -17.06
C VAL A 160 26.45 0.05 -18.19
N ASP A 161 27.06 0.28 -19.34
CA ASP A 161 26.43 0.89 -20.50
C ASP A 161 26.30 -0.11 -21.64
N ALA A 162 25.21 0.00 -22.42
CA ALA A 162 25.04 -0.67 -23.71
C ALA A 162 24.34 0.25 -24.73
N ALA A 163 24.70 0.10 -25.99
CA ALA A 163 24.02 0.72 -27.12
C ALA A 163 23.79 -0.33 -28.20
N PHE A 164 22.59 -0.45 -28.69
CA PHE A 164 22.20 -1.46 -29.69
C PHE A 164 21.05 -0.96 -30.55
N VAL A 165 20.75 -1.67 -31.64
CA VAL A 165 19.63 -1.34 -32.52
C VAL A 165 18.65 -2.51 -32.54
N VAL A 166 17.38 -2.21 -32.31
CA VAL A 166 16.29 -3.20 -32.44
C VAL A 166 15.59 -2.98 -33.79
N ALA A 167 15.60 -4.00 -34.64
CA ALA A 167 14.87 -4.00 -35.92
C ALA A 167 13.45 -4.54 -35.69
N GLU A 168 12.54 -4.21 -36.60
CA GLU A 168 11.17 -4.76 -36.61
C GLU A 168 11.16 -6.29 -36.47
N GLY A 169 10.35 -6.83 -35.56
CA GLY A 169 10.31 -8.24 -35.20
C GLY A 169 11.47 -8.75 -34.35
N GLY A 170 12.52 -7.92 -34.15
CA GLY A 170 13.66 -8.26 -33.30
C GLY A 170 13.31 -8.13 -31.81
N ARG A 171 13.95 -8.95 -30.94
CA ARG A 171 13.80 -8.91 -29.49
C ARG A 171 15.15 -8.95 -28.79
N THR A 172 15.36 -8.04 -27.85
CA THR A 172 16.55 -8.00 -26.99
C THR A 172 16.13 -8.14 -25.55
N ARG A 173 16.81 -9.00 -24.80
CA ARG A 173 16.44 -9.39 -23.44
C ARG A 173 17.52 -9.00 -22.45
N PHE A 174 17.09 -8.57 -21.27
CA PHE A 174 17.94 -8.25 -20.13
C PHE A 174 17.34 -8.92 -18.90
N THR A 175 18.15 -9.63 -18.12
CA THR A 175 17.77 -10.23 -16.86
C THR A 175 18.74 -9.79 -15.79
N LEU A 176 18.28 -9.00 -14.83
CA LEU A 176 19.01 -8.70 -13.59
C LEU A 176 18.53 -9.66 -12.50
N CYS A 177 19.46 -10.42 -11.95
CA CYS A 177 19.21 -11.36 -10.85
C CYS A 177 20.02 -10.95 -9.63
N TRP A 178 19.40 -10.95 -8.45
CA TRP A 178 20.09 -10.84 -7.17
C TRP A 178 20.28 -12.24 -6.56
N HIS A 179 21.41 -12.46 -5.89
CA HIS A 179 21.64 -13.61 -5.03
C HIS A 179 22.59 -13.23 -3.90
N SER A 180 22.61 -14.02 -2.83
CA SER A 180 23.62 -13.86 -1.78
C SER A 180 25.02 -14.06 -2.39
N SER A 181 25.98 -13.21 -2.03
CA SER A 181 27.36 -13.33 -2.48
C SER A 181 28.05 -14.62 -1.99
N PHE A 182 27.44 -15.32 -1.05
CA PHE A 182 27.90 -16.62 -0.53
C PHE A 182 27.41 -17.82 -1.34
N ASP A 183 26.42 -17.57 -2.25
CA ASP A 183 25.83 -18.59 -3.09
C ASP A 183 26.42 -18.55 -4.51
N ASP A 184 26.35 -19.67 -5.22
CA ASP A 184 26.68 -19.71 -6.63
C ASP A 184 25.70 -18.84 -7.44
N ALA A 185 26.21 -18.28 -8.57
CA ALA A 185 25.36 -17.51 -9.47
C ALA A 185 24.20 -18.38 -9.99
N PRO A 186 22.95 -17.91 -9.90
CA PRO A 186 21.80 -18.70 -10.32
C PRO A 186 21.78 -18.88 -11.85
N LEU A 187 21.20 -20.00 -12.28
CA LEU A 187 20.94 -20.23 -13.69
C LEU A 187 19.98 -19.16 -14.23
N ILE A 188 20.35 -18.57 -15.36
CA ILE A 188 19.51 -17.60 -16.05
C ILE A 188 18.41 -18.33 -16.81
N GLU A 189 17.20 -17.95 -16.53
CA GLU A 189 16.00 -18.45 -17.16
C GLU A 189 15.73 -17.71 -18.47
N ASP A 190 15.15 -18.41 -19.47
CA ASP A 190 14.69 -17.76 -20.70
C ASP A 190 13.57 -16.75 -20.43
N ALA A 191 13.79 -15.49 -20.80
CA ALA A 191 12.90 -14.39 -20.49
C ALA A 191 11.51 -14.52 -21.14
N ASP A 192 11.40 -15.12 -22.34
CA ASP A 192 10.09 -15.31 -22.99
C ASP A 192 9.27 -16.38 -22.28
N SER A 193 9.92 -17.45 -21.83
CA SER A 193 9.27 -18.50 -21.03
C SER A 193 8.84 -17.98 -19.66
N ALA A 194 9.69 -17.15 -19.02
CA ALA A 194 9.36 -16.49 -17.74
C ALA A 194 8.19 -15.52 -17.91
N LEU A 195 8.16 -14.74 -18.98
CA LEU A 195 7.05 -13.81 -19.29
C LEU A 195 5.74 -14.57 -19.45
N ALA A 196 5.73 -15.64 -20.26
CA ALA A 196 4.51 -16.41 -20.50
C ALA A 196 3.93 -17.02 -19.20
N ARG A 197 4.81 -17.57 -18.32
CA ARG A 197 4.37 -18.10 -17.01
C ARG A 197 3.88 -17.00 -16.07
N THR A 198 4.54 -15.86 -16.05
CA THR A 198 4.14 -14.71 -15.22
C THR A 198 2.77 -14.21 -15.63
N GLU A 199 2.52 -14.04 -16.94
CA GLU A 199 1.22 -13.64 -17.45
C GLU A 199 0.13 -14.66 -17.15
N GLN A 200 0.41 -15.94 -17.36
CA GLN A 200 -0.55 -17.00 -17.09
C GLN A 200 -0.98 -16.97 -15.62
N TRP A 201 -0.02 -16.91 -14.70
CA TRP A 201 -0.30 -16.86 -13.27
C TRP A 201 -1.16 -15.65 -12.87
N TRP A 202 -0.79 -14.44 -13.35
CA TRP A 202 -1.55 -13.24 -13.06
C TRP A 202 -2.97 -13.29 -13.61
N ARG A 203 -3.17 -13.81 -14.83
CA ARG A 203 -4.51 -13.96 -15.42
C ARG A 203 -5.35 -15.00 -14.68
N GLU A 204 -4.75 -16.10 -14.26
CA GLU A 204 -5.43 -17.10 -13.42
C GLU A 204 -5.82 -16.50 -12.07
N TRP A 205 -4.94 -15.71 -11.46
CA TRP A 205 -5.23 -15.04 -10.21
C TRP A 205 -6.33 -13.99 -10.39
N SER A 206 -6.17 -13.03 -11.29
CA SER A 206 -7.13 -11.94 -11.52
C SER A 206 -8.49 -12.42 -12.01
N GLY A 207 -8.52 -13.55 -12.74
CA GLY A 207 -9.74 -14.19 -13.21
C GLY A 207 -10.63 -14.76 -12.11
N ARG A 208 -10.13 -14.90 -10.88
CA ARG A 208 -10.93 -15.37 -9.72
C ARG A 208 -11.82 -14.28 -9.11
N CYS A 209 -11.63 -13.02 -9.50
CA CYS A 209 -12.37 -11.89 -8.95
C CYS A 209 -13.88 -12.01 -9.21
N VAL A 210 -14.67 -12.10 -8.13
CA VAL A 210 -16.13 -12.24 -8.18
C VAL A 210 -16.87 -10.89 -8.17
N TYR A 211 -16.17 -9.77 -8.00
CA TYR A 211 -16.80 -8.46 -8.03
C TYR A 211 -17.46 -8.17 -9.38
N ALA A 212 -18.74 -7.86 -9.37
CA ALA A 212 -19.55 -7.60 -10.57
C ALA A 212 -20.28 -6.24 -10.54
N GLY A 213 -19.93 -5.39 -9.57
CA GLY A 213 -20.50 -4.05 -9.43
C GLY A 213 -19.93 -3.03 -10.41
N PRO A 214 -20.34 -1.75 -10.28
CA PRO A 214 -19.75 -0.63 -11.02
C PRO A 214 -18.25 -0.52 -10.69
N TYR A 215 -17.46 0.12 -11.59
CA TYR A 215 -16.02 0.38 -11.40
C TYR A 215 -15.16 -0.91 -11.26
N ARG A 216 -15.55 -1.96 -12.01
CA ARG A 216 -14.87 -3.27 -11.93
C ARG A 216 -13.39 -3.21 -12.30
N ASP A 217 -13.02 -2.37 -13.25
CA ASP A 217 -11.64 -2.26 -13.72
C ASP A 217 -10.76 -1.56 -12.67
N GLU A 218 -11.27 -0.53 -12.00
CA GLU A 218 -10.61 0.15 -10.90
C GLU A 218 -10.43 -0.78 -9.69
N VAL A 219 -11.47 -1.55 -9.35
CA VAL A 219 -11.42 -2.57 -8.29
C VAL A 219 -10.39 -3.63 -8.62
N LEU A 220 -10.37 -4.18 -9.84
CA LEU A 220 -9.44 -5.23 -10.23
C LEU A 220 -7.99 -4.71 -10.25
N THR A 221 -7.76 -3.51 -10.76
CA THR A 221 -6.42 -2.87 -10.74
C THR A 221 -5.93 -2.69 -9.30
N SER A 222 -6.80 -2.22 -8.41
CA SER A 222 -6.50 -2.06 -6.99
C SER A 222 -6.18 -3.40 -6.32
N LEU A 223 -6.94 -4.45 -6.61
CA LEU A 223 -6.66 -5.81 -6.10
C LEU A 223 -5.31 -6.36 -6.59
N ILE A 224 -4.94 -6.12 -7.86
CA ILE A 224 -3.63 -6.50 -8.41
C ILE A 224 -2.50 -5.73 -7.71
N ALA A 225 -2.66 -4.43 -7.47
CA ALA A 225 -1.69 -3.61 -6.73
C ALA A 225 -1.51 -4.13 -5.29
N LEU A 226 -2.60 -4.44 -4.58
CA LEU A 226 -2.55 -5.00 -3.23
C LEU A 226 -1.88 -6.38 -3.20
N LYS A 227 -2.21 -7.24 -4.19
CA LYS A 227 -1.55 -8.55 -4.32
C LYS A 227 -0.05 -8.40 -4.55
N ALA A 228 0.36 -7.44 -5.39
CA ALA A 228 1.76 -7.16 -5.66
C ALA A 228 2.54 -6.71 -4.41
N MET A 229 1.87 -6.07 -3.44
CA MET A 229 2.44 -5.62 -2.16
C MET A 229 2.32 -6.65 -1.04
N THR A 230 1.75 -7.83 -1.31
CA THR A 230 1.59 -8.93 -0.35
C THR A 230 2.69 -9.97 -0.52
N SER A 231 3.44 -10.25 0.54
CA SER A 231 4.48 -11.30 0.53
C SER A 231 3.87 -12.69 0.39
N ALA A 232 4.29 -13.43 -0.62
CA ALA A 232 3.86 -14.81 -0.83
C ALA A 232 4.39 -15.75 0.25
N SER A 233 5.57 -15.46 0.81
CA SER A 233 6.21 -16.32 1.82
C SER A 233 5.63 -16.15 3.21
N THR A 234 5.19 -14.94 3.57
CA THR A 234 4.73 -14.63 4.93
C THR A 234 3.23 -14.35 5.02
N GLY A 235 2.61 -13.91 3.94
CA GLY A 235 1.24 -13.41 3.91
C GLY A 235 1.09 -11.97 4.40
N GLY A 236 2.16 -11.32 4.87
CA GLY A 236 2.14 -9.91 5.26
C GLY A 236 2.02 -8.99 4.05
N MET A 237 1.43 -7.81 4.22
CA MET A 237 1.30 -6.79 3.18
C MET A 237 1.97 -5.49 3.65
N VAL A 238 2.83 -4.93 2.82
CA VAL A 238 3.42 -3.60 3.09
C VAL A 238 2.44 -2.49 2.76
N ALA A 239 2.46 -1.39 3.53
CA ALA A 239 1.60 -0.23 3.27
C ALA A 239 1.97 0.46 1.95
N ALA A 240 3.26 0.47 1.58
CA ALA A 240 3.75 0.84 0.26
C ALA A 240 5.13 0.19 0.02
N PRO A 241 5.56 -0.02 -1.23
CA PRO A 241 6.90 -0.55 -1.53
C PRO A 241 8.00 0.51 -1.41
N THR A 242 7.67 1.75 -1.05
CA THR A 242 8.56 2.90 -1.00
C THR A 242 8.77 3.42 0.40
N THR A 243 9.82 4.23 0.58
CA THR A 243 10.03 5.06 1.74
C THR A 243 10.18 6.52 1.34
N SER A 244 9.79 7.41 2.23
CA SER A 244 10.15 8.83 2.26
C SER A 244 9.75 9.63 1.03
N LEU A 245 8.71 9.21 0.32
CA LEU A 245 8.02 10.08 -0.60
C LEU A 245 7.17 11.06 0.23
N PRO A 246 7.28 12.39 -0.03
CA PRO A 246 6.73 13.41 0.86
C PRO A 246 5.22 13.56 0.75
N GLU A 247 4.54 13.77 1.88
CA GLU A 247 3.16 14.23 1.96
C GLU A 247 3.07 15.73 1.57
N ASP A 248 4.13 16.50 1.86
CA ASP A 248 4.32 17.88 1.37
C ASP A 248 5.69 18.04 0.71
N ILE A 249 5.70 18.46 -0.56
CA ILE A 249 6.93 18.61 -1.35
C ILE A 249 7.82 19.70 -0.75
N GLY A 250 9.02 19.31 -0.33
CA GLY A 250 9.98 20.14 0.39
C GLY A 250 9.82 20.09 1.91
N GLY A 251 8.82 19.35 2.43
CA GLY A 251 8.53 19.21 3.85
C GLY A 251 9.24 18.02 4.51
N GLU A 252 8.90 17.81 5.79
CA GLU A 252 9.53 16.79 6.66
C GLU A 252 8.66 15.54 6.90
N ARG A 253 7.42 15.50 6.39
CA ARG A 253 6.49 14.38 6.52
C ARG A 253 6.82 13.29 5.51
N ASN A 254 7.88 12.53 5.79
CA ASN A 254 8.48 11.54 4.88
C ASN A 254 8.73 10.25 5.67
N TRP A 255 7.93 9.19 5.44
CA TRP A 255 7.90 8.00 6.28
C TRP A 255 8.25 6.73 5.51
N ASP A 256 8.78 5.72 6.22
CA ASP A 256 9.02 4.40 5.65
C ASP A 256 7.77 3.52 5.76
N TYR A 257 7.15 3.18 4.62
CA TYR A 257 5.93 2.40 4.52
C TYR A 257 6.14 0.95 4.07
N ARG A 258 7.37 0.48 4.04
CA ARG A 258 7.71 -0.89 3.63
C ARG A 258 7.44 -1.93 4.72
N TYR A 259 6.55 -1.64 5.65
CA TYR A 259 6.15 -2.46 6.80
C TYR A 259 4.67 -2.82 6.75
N CYS A 260 4.29 -3.80 7.58
CA CYS A 260 2.92 -4.31 7.67
C CYS A 260 2.19 -3.65 8.83
N TRP A 261 1.27 -2.73 8.55
CA TRP A 261 0.32 -2.21 9.53
C TRP A 261 -0.81 -3.20 9.76
N LEU A 262 -1.17 -3.45 11.01
CA LEU A 262 -2.30 -4.32 11.33
C LEU A 262 -3.63 -3.75 10.84
N ARG A 263 -3.80 -2.43 10.91
CA ARG A 263 -4.96 -1.68 10.39
C ARG A 263 -5.16 -1.92 8.88
N ASP A 264 -4.17 -1.59 8.07
CA ASP A 264 -4.24 -1.70 6.60
C ASP A 264 -4.50 -3.14 6.18
N SER A 265 -3.92 -4.02 6.90
CA SER A 265 -4.00 -5.45 6.67
C SER A 265 -5.37 -6.04 6.98
N ALA A 266 -6.08 -5.54 8.00
CA ALA A 266 -7.45 -5.94 8.30
C ALA A 266 -8.41 -5.54 7.18
N LEU A 267 -8.29 -4.30 6.70
CA LEU A 267 -9.06 -3.80 5.55
C LEU A 267 -8.75 -4.57 4.26
N ALA A 268 -7.47 -4.94 4.05
CA ALA A 268 -7.06 -5.74 2.90
C ALA A 268 -7.73 -7.11 2.89
N LEU A 269 -7.79 -7.74 4.06
CA LEU A 269 -8.43 -9.03 4.21
C LEU A 269 -9.92 -8.97 3.87
N GLU A 270 -10.63 -7.96 4.35
CA GLU A 270 -12.04 -7.74 4.02
C GLU A 270 -12.23 -7.54 2.50
N ALA A 271 -11.42 -6.70 1.86
CA ALA A 271 -11.48 -6.45 0.42
C ALA A 271 -11.19 -7.71 -0.40
N LEU A 272 -10.15 -8.48 -0.02
CA LEU A 272 -9.78 -9.72 -0.69
C LEU A 272 -10.86 -10.81 -0.53
N LEU A 273 -11.42 -10.97 0.67
CA LEU A 273 -12.50 -11.93 0.92
C LEU A 273 -13.75 -11.58 0.13
N ALA A 274 -14.18 -10.32 0.15
CA ALA A 274 -15.33 -9.85 -0.62
C ALA A 274 -15.15 -10.08 -2.12
N ALA A 275 -13.91 -9.95 -2.62
CA ALA A 275 -13.56 -10.19 -4.02
C ALA A 275 -13.32 -11.68 -4.36
N GLY A 276 -13.41 -12.62 -3.40
CA GLY A 276 -13.28 -14.06 -3.61
C GLY A 276 -11.87 -14.64 -3.41
N TYR A 277 -10.93 -13.88 -2.88
CA TYR A 277 -9.52 -14.30 -2.68
C TYR A 277 -9.29 -14.88 -1.27
N THR A 278 -9.86 -16.06 -1.03
CA THR A 278 -9.82 -16.72 0.29
C THR A 278 -8.40 -17.17 0.68
N GLU A 279 -7.57 -17.58 -0.27
CA GLU A 279 -6.20 -18.04 0.02
C GLU A 279 -5.33 -16.92 0.59
N GLU A 280 -5.39 -15.73 0.01
CA GLU A 280 -4.69 -14.53 0.46
C GLU A 280 -5.15 -14.13 1.87
N ALA A 281 -6.44 -14.16 2.09
CA ALA A 281 -7.04 -13.89 3.39
C ALA A 281 -6.56 -14.86 4.47
N LEU A 282 -6.48 -16.16 4.15
CA LEU A 282 -5.97 -17.17 5.08
C LEU A 282 -4.48 -17.00 5.37
N ALA A 283 -3.67 -16.71 4.35
CA ALA A 283 -2.24 -16.48 4.51
C ALA A 283 -1.98 -15.26 5.42
N PHE A 284 -2.74 -14.19 5.21
CA PHE A 284 -2.64 -12.99 6.03
C PHE A 284 -3.12 -13.21 7.47
N ARG A 285 -4.25 -13.90 7.68
CA ARG A 285 -4.70 -14.32 9.01
C ARG A 285 -3.61 -15.11 9.75
N ASP A 286 -2.91 -15.98 9.04
CA ASP A 286 -1.82 -16.77 9.62
C ASP A 286 -0.60 -15.89 9.96
N PHE A 287 -0.30 -14.87 9.15
CA PHE A 287 0.68 -13.84 9.49
C PHE A 287 0.29 -13.12 10.79
N LEU A 288 -0.94 -12.60 10.90
CA LEU A 288 -1.42 -11.93 12.11
C LEU A 288 -1.39 -12.83 13.35
N THR A 289 -1.76 -14.12 13.18
CA THR A 289 -1.69 -15.08 14.28
C THR A 289 -0.25 -15.24 14.78
N ARG A 290 0.74 -15.23 13.87
CA ARG A 290 2.16 -15.31 14.25
C ARG A 290 2.65 -14.07 14.98
N VAL A 291 2.38 -12.87 14.44
CA VAL A 291 2.87 -11.60 15.01
C VAL A 291 2.14 -11.21 16.29
N GLY A 292 0.85 -11.54 16.41
CA GLY A 292 0.01 -11.28 17.59
C GLY A 292 0.11 -12.36 18.68
N THR A 293 0.91 -13.42 18.48
CA THR A 293 1.08 -14.48 19.49
C THR A 293 1.97 -14.00 20.63
N GLY A 294 1.48 -14.10 21.87
CA GLY A 294 2.24 -13.79 23.07
C GLY A 294 1.47 -12.88 24.03
N ASP A 295 2.18 -12.00 24.70
CA ASP A 295 1.63 -11.03 25.65
C ASP A 295 0.82 -9.95 24.91
N PRO A 296 -0.50 -9.80 25.13
CA PRO A 296 -1.33 -8.79 24.48
C PRO A 296 -0.82 -7.35 24.67
N THR A 297 -0.11 -7.08 25.78
CA THR A 297 0.48 -5.75 26.06
C THR A 297 1.64 -5.39 25.12
N LYS A 298 2.09 -6.36 24.33
CA LYS A 298 3.23 -6.24 23.41
C LYS A 298 2.83 -6.28 21.94
N ILE A 299 1.55 -6.31 21.63
CA ILE A 299 1.08 -6.18 20.25
C ILE A 299 1.46 -4.77 19.76
N GLN A 300 2.14 -4.72 18.61
CA GLN A 300 2.53 -3.48 17.94
C GLN A 300 1.52 -3.15 16.85
N ILE A 301 1.48 -1.89 16.45
CA ILE A 301 0.62 -1.43 15.35
C ILE A 301 1.14 -1.88 13.99
N MET A 302 2.45 -2.12 13.88
CA MET A 302 3.11 -2.58 12.65
C MET A 302 4.26 -3.54 12.94
N TYR A 303 4.63 -4.29 11.91
CA TYR A 303 5.71 -5.28 11.92
C TYR A 303 6.48 -5.24 10.60
N GLY A 304 7.72 -5.75 10.60
CA GLY A 304 8.41 -6.08 9.35
C GLY A 304 7.67 -7.15 8.56
N ILE A 305 7.98 -7.29 7.28
CA ILE A 305 7.30 -8.25 6.38
C ILE A 305 7.50 -9.72 6.81
N GLY A 306 8.54 -10.04 7.55
CA GLY A 306 8.77 -11.35 8.18
C GLY A 306 8.22 -11.48 9.60
N GLY A 307 7.62 -10.41 10.16
CA GLY A 307 7.14 -10.33 11.54
C GLY A 307 8.16 -9.71 12.51
N GLU A 308 9.16 -9.01 11.99
CA GLU A 308 10.17 -8.32 12.79
C GLU A 308 9.51 -7.22 13.62
N ARG A 309 9.93 -7.13 14.89
CA ARG A 309 9.36 -6.18 15.88
C ARG A 309 10.18 -4.89 16.04
N ARG A 310 11.45 -4.93 15.68
CA ARG A 310 12.35 -3.79 15.82
C ARG A 310 12.44 -3.07 14.50
N LEU A 311 11.76 -1.95 14.39
CA LEU A 311 11.69 -1.11 13.20
C LEU A 311 12.34 0.25 13.49
N THR A 312 13.54 0.22 14.05
CA THR A 312 14.27 1.42 14.48
C THR A 312 14.37 2.44 13.37
N GLU A 313 13.79 3.62 13.60
CA GLU A 313 13.84 4.74 12.66
C GLU A 313 15.22 5.41 12.71
N PHE A 314 15.79 5.69 11.55
CA PHE A 314 17.00 6.50 11.39
C PHE A 314 16.96 7.26 10.05
N GLU A 315 17.73 8.33 9.96
CA GLU A 315 17.79 9.21 8.80
C GLU A 315 19.00 8.90 7.91
N LEU A 316 18.81 9.00 6.60
CA LEU A 316 19.86 8.84 5.60
C LEU A 316 20.37 10.23 5.17
N ASP A 317 21.31 10.80 5.92
CA ASP A 317 21.82 12.16 5.73
C ASP A 317 22.38 12.44 4.33
N ALA A 318 22.94 11.40 3.66
CA ALA A 318 23.50 11.50 2.32
C ALA A 318 22.43 11.67 1.23
N MET A 319 21.18 11.33 1.52
CA MET A 319 20.09 11.36 0.53
C MET A 319 19.44 12.75 0.49
N PRO A 320 19.26 13.34 -0.71
CA PRO A 320 18.60 14.64 -0.86
C PRO A 320 17.08 14.59 -0.60
N GLY A 321 16.46 13.41 -0.66
CA GLY A 321 15.01 13.24 -0.66
C GLY A 321 14.37 13.58 -2.01
N TYR A 322 13.15 13.07 -2.21
CA TYR A 322 12.37 13.35 -3.41
C TYR A 322 12.09 14.85 -3.54
N GLU A 323 12.51 15.46 -4.68
CA GLU A 323 12.43 16.91 -4.91
C GLU A 323 12.96 17.75 -3.72
N ASN A 324 14.04 17.28 -3.06
CA ASN A 324 14.69 17.86 -1.87
C ASN A 324 13.84 17.83 -0.58
N SER A 325 12.88 16.93 -0.48
CA SER A 325 12.09 16.71 0.74
C SER A 325 12.88 15.84 1.71
N ARG A 326 13.28 16.42 2.82
CA ARG A 326 14.11 15.79 3.87
C ARG A 326 13.35 15.70 5.19
N PRO A 327 13.72 14.74 6.05
CA PRO A 327 14.73 13.69 5.88
C PRO A 327 14.25 12.50 5.05
N VAL A 328 15.20 11.69 4.54
CA VAL A 328 14.91 10.33 4.06
C VAL A 328 15.06 9.38 5.24
N ARG A 329 14.00 8.64 5.57
CA ARG A 329 13.94 7.76 6.73
C ARG A 329 13.93 6.30 6.34
N VAL A 330 14.51 5.48 7.20
CA VAL A 330 14.43 4.01 7.19
C VAL A 330 14.00 3.57 8.58
N GLY A 331 13.11 2.58 8.66
CA GLY A 331 12.47 2.28 9.92
C GLY A 331 11.27 3.21 10.19
N ASN A 332 10.50 2.91 11.24
CA ASN A 332 9.34 3.72 11.60
C ASN A 332 9.10 3.71 13.11
N ALA A 333 9.28 4.86 13.74
CA ALA A 333 9.15 5.03 15.20
C ALA A 333 7.71 4.85 15.70
N ALA A 334 6.69 4.97 14.83
CA ALA A 334 5.31 4.69 15.19
C ALA A 334 5.08 3.23 15.65
N SER A 335 6.01 2.31 15.32
CA SER A 335 5.99 0.92 15.83
C SER A 335 5.96 0.80 17.36
N GLU A 336 6.39 1.84 18.08
CA GLU A 336 6.39 1.88 19.56
C GLU A 336 5.13 2.54 20.14
N GLN A 337 4.23 3.06 19.31
CA GLN A 337 3.01 3.72 19.76
C GLN A 337 1.96 2.74 20.30
N PHE A 338 1.10 3.26 21.15
CA PHE A 338 -0.06 2.54 21.67
C PHE A 338 -1.33 3.07 21.01
N GLN A 339 -1.99 2.22 20.23
CA GLN A 339 -3.22 2.55 19.52
C GLN A 339 -4.32 1.52 19.84
N LEU A 340 -5.49 2.00 20.25
CA LEU A 340 -6.63 1.14 20.58
C LEU A 340 -7.39 0.65 19.35
N ASP A 341 -7.40 1.41 18.26
CA ASP A 341 -8.09 1.08 17.02
C ASP A 341 -7.61 -0.23 16.40
N VAL A 342 -6.31 -0.52 16.45
CA VAL A 342 -5.70 -1.75 15.91
C VAL A 342 -6.39 -3.02 16.42
N TYR A 343 -6.81 -3.06 17.68
CA TYR A 343 -7.50 -4.22 18.25
C TYR A 343 -8.90 -4.39 17.65
N GLY A 344 -9.59 -3.28 17.35
CA GLY A 344 -10.88 -3.29 16.68
C GLY A 344 -10.78 -3.82 15.25
N GLU A 345 -9.77 -3.37 14.50
CA GLU A 345 -9.50 -3.85 13.16
C GLU A 345 -9.23 -5.36 13.14
N VAL A 346 -8.38 -5.85 14.05
CA VAL A 346 -8.08 -7.28 14.17
C VAL A 346 -9.33 -8.10 14.48
N LEU A 347 -10.19 -7.65 15.39
CA LEU A 347 -11.44 -8.36 15.73
C LEU A 347 -12.47 -8.29 14.59
N ALA A 348 -12.58 -7.18 13.87
CA ALA A 348 -13.41 -7.07 12.67
C ALA A 348 -12.98 -8.10 11.62
N MET A 349 -11.69 -8.21 11.35
CA MET A 349 -11.12 -9.20 10.45
C MET A 349 -11.43 -10.65 10.87
N ILE A 350 -11.26 -10.99 12.17
CA ILE A 350 -11.56 -12.33 12.68
C ILE A 350 -13.03 -12.66 12.50
N HIS A 351 -13.91 -11.70 12.77
CA HIS A 351 -15.34 -11.83 12.58
C HIS A 351 -15.66 -12.10 11.10
N THR A 352 -15.20 -11.26 10.17
CA THR A 352 -15.43 -11.43 8.73
C THR A 352 -14.87 -12.76 8.23
N GLY A 353 -13.67 -13.16 8.68
CA GLY A 353 -13.10 -14.46 8.36
C GLY A 353 -13.95 -15.64 8.86
N ALA A 354 -14.49 -15.56 10.08
CA ALA A 354 -15.36 -16.60 10.64
C ALA A 354 -16.69 -16.70 9.89
N GLU A 355 -17.27 -15.58 9.46
CA GLU A 355 -18.49 -15.54 8.66
C GLU A 355 -18.32 -16.30 7.33
N ILE A 356 -17.19 -16.12 6.66
CA ILE A 356 -16.90 -16.74 5.36
C ILE A 356 -16.51 -18.22 5.52
N LEU A 357 -15.68 -18.56 6.51
CA LEU A 357 -15.23 -19.92 6.74
C LEU A 357 -16.28 -20.80 7.46
N GLY A 358 -17.29 -20.18 8.08
CA GLY A 358 -18.36 -20.87 8.80
C GLY A 358 -17.94 -21.45 10.16
N HIS A 359 -16.72 -21.23 10.62
CA HIS A 359 -16.23 -21.74 11.91
C HIS A 359 -15.11 -20.88 12.50
N VAL A 360 -14.94 -21.01 13.82
CA VAL A 360 -13.82 -20.42 14.58
C VAL A 360 -13.00 -21.55 15.20
N ASP A 361 -11.69 -21.54 14.99
CA ASP A 361 -10.79 -22.50 15.64
C ASP A 361 -10.70 -22.25 17.15
N ALA A 362 -10.96 -23.28 17.96
CA ALA A 362 -11.04 -23.17 19.41
C ALA A 362 -9.70 -22.74 20.10
N GLN A 363 -8.55 -23.15 19.53
CA GLN A 363 -7.25 -22.73 20.08
C GLN A 363 -6.97 -21.25 19.76
N ARG A 364 -7.31 -20.82 18.53
CA ARG A 364 -7.21 -19.41 18.13
C ARG A 364 -8.15 -18.56 18.94
N TRP A 365 -9.40 -19.01 19.17
CA TRP A 365 -10.35 -18.29 20.01
C TRP A 365 -9.82 -18.05 21.42
N THR A 366 -9.21 -19.05 22.06
CA THR A 366 -8.62 -18.91 23.38
C THR A 366 -7.58 -17.78 23.42
N ARG A 367 -6.77 -17.64 22.39
CA ARG A 367 -5.76 -16.55 22.29
C ARG A 367 -6.44 -15.19 22.11
N TRP A 368 -7.41 -15.10 21.21
CA TRP A 368 -8.14 -13.84 20.97
C TRP A 368 -8.94 -13.41 22.17
N ARG A 369 -9.50 -14.35 22.94
CA ARG A 369 -10.16 -14.04 24.20
C ARG A 369 -9.22 -13.33 25.18
N THR A 370 -7.95 -13.73 25.26
CA THR A 370 -6.96 -13.05 26.09
C THR A 370 -6.73 -11.60 25.64
N VAL A 371 -6.74 -11.34 24.33
CA VAL A 371 -6.64 -9.98 23.78
C VAL A 371 -7.87 -9.15 24.14
N ILE A 372 -9.08 -9.70 23.99
CA ILE A 372 -10.34 -9.02 24.35
C ILE A 372 -10.36 -8.69 25.84
N GLU A 373 -9.98 -9.64 26.72
CA GLU A 373 -9.87 -9.43 28.16
C GLU A 373 -8.83 -8.35 28.53
N TYR A 374 -7.77 -8.21 27.76
CA TYR A 374 -6.81 -7.12 27.91
C TYR A 374 -7.44 -5.77 27.56
N ILE A 375 -8.13 -5.65 26.43
CA ILE A 375 -8.82 -4.41 26.02
C ILE A 375 -9.84 -3.97 27.04
N GLU A 376 -10.53 -4.89 27.71
CA GLU A 376 -11.42 -4.60 28.82
C GLU A 376 -10.77 -3.76 29.92
N THR A 377 -9.46 -3.95 30.16
CA THR A 377 -8.72 -3.24 31.19
C THR A 377 -8.13 -1.89 30.74
N ILE A 378 -8.12 -1.62 29.44
CA ILE A 378 -7.39 -0.46 28.88
C ILE A 378 -8.22 0.45 27.97
N TRP A 379 -9.43 0.08 27.55
CA TRP A 379 -10.20 0.87 26.59
C TRP A 379 -10.46 2.33 27.06
N GLN A 380 -10.45 2.56 28.37
CA GLN A 380 -10.61 3.88 28.97
C GLN A 380 -9.34 4.76 28.91
N LYS A 381 -8.19 4.19 28.54
CA LYS A 381 -6.92 4.96 28.46
C LYS A 381 -6.88 5.83 27.22
N PRO A 382 -6.15 6.97 27.26
CA PRO A 382 -5.80 7.70 26.04
C PRO A 382 -4.76 6.94 25.24
N ASP A 383 -4.73 7.16 23.94
CA ASP A 383 -3.82 6.51 22.99
C ASP A 383 -3.21 7.51 22.00
N ASP A 384 -2.42 7.02 21.03
CA ASP A 384 -1.74 7.86 20.05
C ASP A 384 -2.61 8.11 18.79
N GLY A 385 -3.77 7.41 18.66
CA GLY A 385 -4.74 7.55 17.57
C GLY A 385 -4.28 6.98 16.23
N ILE A 386 -5.23 6.84 15.30
CA ILE A 386 -5.06 6.19 14.00
C ILE A 386 -3.99 6.85 13.11
N TRP A 387 -3.75 8.15 13.28
CA TRP A 387 -2.84 8.94 12.43
C TRP A 387 -1.40 8.98 12.94
N GLU A 388 -1.06 8.17 13.96
CA GLU A 388 0.31 8.06 14.47
C GLU A 388 0.88 9.38 14.96
N SER A 389 0.00 10.20 15.57
CA SER A 389 0.35 11.53 16.08
C SER A 389 1.60 11.46 16.97
N ARG A 390 2.53 12.37 16.77
CA ARG A 390 3.70 12.57 17.64
C ARG A 390 3.42 13.54 18.79
N GLY A 391 2.17 14.04 18.87
CA GLY A 391 1.64 14.85 19.96
C GLY A 391 1.27 14.03 21.19
N PRO A 392 0.59 14.65 22.20
CA PRO A 392 0.21 13.96 23.41
C PRO A 392 -0.95 12.97 23.14
N ARG A 393 -0.96 11.85 23.85
CA ARG A 393 -2.06 10.89 23.83
C ARG A 393 -3.39 11.53 24.22
N ARG A 394 -4.45 11.18 23.50
CA ARG A 394 -5.81 11.70 23.67
C ARG A 394 -6.83 10.55 23.74
N HIS A 395 -8.06 10.87 24.17
CA HIS A 395 -9.19 9.97 24.04
C HIS A 395 -9.84 10.17 22.67
N PHE A 396 -9.14 9.69 21.61
CA PHE A 396 -9.64 9.83 20.23
C PHE A 396 -10.98 9.12 20.08
N THR A 397 -11.95 9.80 19.47
CA THR A 397 -13.30 9.27 19.26
C THR A 397 -13.26 8.00 18.42
N HIS A 398 -12.48 7.99 17.34
CA HIS A 398 -12.29 6.80 16.50
C HIS A 398 -11.73 5.61 17.31
N SER A 399 -10.69 5.81 18.11
CA SER A 399 -10.11 4.76 18.95
C SER A 399 -11.12 4.14 19.91
N LYS A 400 -12.04 4.95 20.46
CA LYS A 400 -13.11 4.44 21.33
C LYS A 400 -14.19 3.68 20.54
N VAL A 401 -14.53 4.16 19.32
CA VAL A 401 -15.40 3.42 18.41
C VAL A 401 -14.80 2.05 18.08
N MET A 402 -13.48 1.98 17.81
CA MET A 402 -12.81 0.73 17.51
C MET A 402 -12.69 -0.20 18.74
N ALA A 403 -12.56 0.35 19.94
CA ALA A 403 -12.70 -0.42 21.18
C ALA A 403 -14.12 -1.02 21.33
N TRP A 404 -15.18 -0.29 20.93
CA TRP A 404 -16.52 -0.84 20.82
C TRP A 404 -16.60 -1.99 19.81
N VAL A 405 -15.95 -1.85 18.65
CA VAL A 405 -15.88 -2.90 17.61
C VAL A 405 -15.31 -4.20 18.18
N VAL A 406 -14.29 -4.15 19.05
CA VAL A 406 -13.75 -5.34 19.72
C VAL A 406 -14.86 -6.14 20.39
N PHE A 407 -15.67 -5.49 21.24
CA PHE A 407 -16.71 -6.17 22.01
C PHE A 407 -17.93 -6.54 21.15
N ASP A 408 -18.32 -5.69 20.20
CA ASP A 408 -19.43 -6.01 19.29
C ASP A 408 -19.12 -7.26 18.45
N ARG A 409 -17.93 -7.33 17.86
CA ARG A 409 -17.51 -8.50 17.05
C ARG A 409 -17.31 -9.73 17.93
N ALA A 410 -16.77 -9.58 19.13
CA ALA A 410 -16.63 -10.68 20.08
C ALA A 410 -17.99 -11.26 20.51
N VAL A 411 -18.97 -10.41 20.84
CA VAL A 411 -20.32 -10.82 21.21
C VAL A 411 -20.98 -11.58 20.05
N ARG A 412 -20.94 -11.05 18.82
CA ARG A 412 -21.49 -11.72 17.63
C ARG A 412 -20.84 -13.07 17.36
N LEU A 413 -19.52 -13.19 17.49
CA LEU A 413 -18.80 -14.46 17.33
C LEU A 413 -19.25 -15.49 18.35
N VAL A 414 -19.38 -15.08 19.63
CA VAL A 414 -19.82 -15.95 20.72
C VAL A 414 -21.24 -16.47 20.48
N GLU A 415 -22.18 -15.56 20.16
CA GLU A 415 -23.59 -15.90 19.91
C GLU A 415 -23.76 -16.84 18.71
N ARG A 416 -22.99 -16.60 17.64
CA ARG A 416 -23.13 -17.38 16.40
C ARG A 416 -22.47 -18.75 16.46
N HIS A 417 -21.35 -18.88 17.15
CA HIS A 417 -20.52 -20.10 17.16
C HIS A 417 -20.50 -20.81 18.52
N ASP A 418 -21.32 -20.39 19.50
CA ASP A 418 -21.40 -20.94 20.86
C ASP A 418 -20.02 -21.05 21.53
N LEU A 419 -19.24 -19.97 21.46
CA LEU A 419 -17.87 -19.93 21.95
C LEU A 419 -17.82 -19.67 23.47
N PRO A 420 -16.87 -20.25 24.22
CA PRO A 420 -16.75 -20.01 25.66
C PRO A 420 -16.27 -18.58 25.93
N ALA A 421 -17.12 -17.76 26.58
CA ALA A 421 -16.84 -16.36 26.90
C ALA A 421 -17.73 -15.82 28.02
N PRO A 422 -17.32 -14.74 28.71
CA PRO A 422 -18.18 -14.01 29.67
C PRO A 422 -19.13 -13.05 28.90
N LEU A 423 -20.09 -13.62 28.15
CA LEU A 423 -20.96 -12.92 27.20
C LEU A 423 -21.67 -11.71 27.81
N GLU A 424 -22.32 -11.88 28.97
CA GLU A 424 -23.04 -10.80 29.65
C GLU A 424 -22.12 -9.61 29.99
N ARG A 425 -20.91 -9.90 30.46
CA ARG A 425 -19.91 -8.88 30.79
C ARG A 425 -19.45 -8.12 29.53
N TRP A 426 -19.15 -8.81 28.44
CA TRP A 426 -18.74 -8.17 27.18
C TRP A 426 -19.86 -7.36 26.55
N THR A 427 -21.10 -7.84 26.63
CA THR A 427 -22.29 -7.07 26.21
C THR A 427 -22.41 -5.77 27.03
N SER A 428 -22.25 -5.84 28.36
CA SER A 428 -22.30 -4.66 29.23
C SER A 428 -21.20 -3.64 28.90
N ILE A 429 -19.97 -4.11 28.63
CA ILE A 429 -18.84 -3.23 28.25
C ILE A 429 -19.08 -2.61 26.87
N ARG A 430 -19.56 -3.37 25.89
CA ARG A 430 -19.94 -2.86 24.58
C ARG A 430 -20.94 -1.70 24.71
N ASP A 431 -21.99 -1.89 25.50
CA ASP A 431 -23.04 -0.90 25.69
C ASP A 431 -22.56 0.31 26.51
N GLU A 432 -21.60 0.11 27.43
CA GLU A 432 -20.92 1.19 28.16
C GLU A 432 -20.09 2.06 27.21
N ILE A 433 -19.24 1.44 26.36
CA ILE A 433 -18.42 2.17 25.39
C ILE A 433 -19.31 2.94 24.40
N HIS A 434 -20.37 2.31 23.91
CA HIS A 434 -21.30 2.97 22.99
C HIS A 434 -21.90 4.25 23.61
N ARG A 435 -22.31 4.18 24.86
CA ARG A 435 -22.85 5.32 25.60
C ARG A 435 -21.78 6.40 25.83
N ASP A 436 -20.59 6.01 26.28
CA ASP A 436 -19.47 6.92 26.54
C ASP A 436 -19.08 7.71 25.27
N VAL A 437 -18.99 7.03 24.12
CA VAL A 437 -18.70 7.69 22.82
C VAL A 437 -19.82 8.65 22.42
N CYS A 438 -21.09 8.23 22.56
CA CYS A 438 -22.23 9.07 22.20
C CYS A 438 -22.38 10.31 23.12
N GLU A 439 -21.94 10.23 24.37
CA GLU A 439 -22.00 11.32 25.33
C GLU A 439 -20.79 12.27 25.25
N ARG A 440 -19.59 11.75 25.02
CA ARG A 440 -18.34 12.50 25.14
C ARG A 440 -17.63 12.79 23.82
N GLY A 441 -17.87 11.96 22.80
CA GLY A 441 -17.28 12.10 21.46
C GLY A 441 -18.16 12.90 20.50
N TYR A 442 -19.41 13.21 20.88
CA TYR A 442 -20.36 13.94 20.06
C TYR A 442 -20.62 15.33 20.63
N ASP A 443 -20.53 16.33 19.75
CA ASP A 443 -20.88 17.73 20.06
C ASP A 443 -22.31 18.03 19.57
N PRO A 444 -23.31 18.16 20.47
CA PRO A 444 -24.70 18.40 20.09
C PRO A 444 -24.95 19.81 19.53
N GLU A 445 -24.12 20.81 19.87
CA GLU A 445 -24.27 22.16 19.35
C GLU A 445 -23.84 22.24 17.88
N ARG A 446 -22.78 21.50 17.53
CA ARG A 446 -22.27 21.39 16.16
C ARG A 446 -22.91 20.25 15.36
N ASN A 447 -23.66 19.36 16.01
CA ASN A 447 -24.26 18.15 15.43
C ASN A 447 -23.22 17.27 14.72
N THR A 448 -22.07 17.00 15.39
CA THR A 448 -20.98 16.22 14.82
C THR A 448 -20.18 15.47 15.87
N PHE A 449 -19.64 14.31 15.50
CA PHE A 449 -18.56 13.69 16.27
C PHE A 449 -17.27 14.48 16.09
N THR A 450 -16.48 14.59 17.17
CA THR A 450 -15.23 15.36 17.21
C THR A 450 -14.01 14.43 17.23
N GLN A 451 -12.83 14.98 16.99
CA GLN A 451 -11.58 14.23 16.92
C GLN A 451 -11.29 13.43 18.20
N TYR A 452 -11.37 14.09 19.35
CA TYR A 452 -11.19 13.46 20.66
C TYR A 452 -12.13 14.09 21.71
N TYR A 453 -12.33 13.43 22.81
CA TYR A 453 -13.23 13.87 23.89
C TYR A 453 -12.86 15.25 24.41
N GLY A 454 -13.83 16.16 24.40
CA GLY A 454 -13.65 17.54 24.81
C GLY A 454 -13.03 18.47 23.77
N SER A 455 -12.75 17.96 22.54
CA SER A 455 -12.31 18.77 21.40
C SER A 455 -13.51 19.36 20.66
N THR A 456 -13.26 20.47 19.96
CA THR A 456 -14.14 21.00 18.92
C THR A 456 -13.63 20.68 17.51
N GLU A 457 -12.43 20.11 17.40
CA GLU A 457 -11.80 19.78 16.13
C GLU A 457 -12.42 18.56 15.47
N LEU A 458 -12.37 18.52 14.15
CA LEU A 458 -12.85 17.40 13.35
C LEU A 458 -11.71 16.49 12.92
N ASP A 459 -12.05 15.24 12.67
CA ASP A 459 -11.17 14.21 12.14
C ASP A 459 -11.95 13.34 11.16
N ALA A 460 -11.38 13.07 10.00
CA ALA A 460 -12.02 12.27 8.97
C ALA A 460 -12.25 10.81 9.38
N SER A 461 -11.51 10.29 10.38
CA SER A 461 -11.70 8.93 10.88
C SER A 461 -13.10 8.69 11.48
N VAL A 462 -13.80 9.75 11.92
CA VAL A 462 -15.19 9.61 12.39
C VAL A 462 -16.19 9.26 11.28
N LEU A 463 -15.80 9.40 9.99
CA LEU A 463 -16.59 8.91 8.85
C LEU A 463 -16.71 7.37 8.84
N THR A 464 -15.84 6.66 9.56
CA THR A 464 -15.91 5.20 9.69
C THR A 464 -17.01 4.72 10.62
N ILE A 465 -17.59 5.59 11.46
CA ILE A 465 -18.67 5.27 12.42
C ILE A 465 -19.81 4.44 11.78
N PRO A 466 -20.40 4.85 10.64
CA PRO A 466 -21.41 4.04 9.98
C PRO A 466 -20.82 2.81 9.25
N LEU A 467 -19.56 2.82 8.90
CA LEU A 467 -18.92 1.72 8.16
C LEU A 467 -18.71 0.51 9.05
N VAL A 468 -18.32 0.73 10.31
CA VAL A 468 -18.16 -0.35 11.30
C VAL A 468 -19.48 -0.74 11.99
N GLY A 469 -20.58 -0.04 11.69
CA GLY A 469 -21.92 -0.31 12.23
C GLY A 469 -22.11 0.18 13.68
N PHE A 470 -21.31 1.15 14.14
CA PHE A 470 -21.48 1.78 15.46
C PHE A 470 -22.80 2.55 15.55
N LEU A 471 -23.15 3.29 14.50
CA LEU A 471 -24.46 3.91 14.29
C LEU A 471 -24.97 3.62 12.88
N PRO A 472 -26.29 3.56 12.66
CA PRO A 472 -26.85 3.48 11.31
C PRO A 472 -26.39 4.67 10.44
N GLY A 473 -26.16 4.44 9.14
CA GLY A 473 -25.77 5.49 8.21
C GLY A 473 -26.77 6.67 8.14
N THR A 474 -28.06 6.39 8.40
CA THR A 474 -29.14 7.38 8.41
C THR A 474 -29.36 8.08 9.76
N ASP A 475 -28.58 7.76 10.80
CA ASP A 475 -28.65 8.46 12.09
C ASP A 475 -28.37 9.96 11.91
N PRO A 476 -29.17 10.86 12.51
CA PRO A 476 -28.97 12.31 12.37
C PRO A 476 -27.57 12.80 12.78
N ARG A 477 -26.93 12.13 13.74
CA ARG A 477 -25.57 12.44 14.20
C ARG A 477 -24.53 12.10 13.12
N VAL A 478 -24.74 10.98 12.42
CA VAL A 478 -23.90 10.57 11.28
C VAL A 478 -24.07 11.55 10.11
N THR A 479 -25.32 11.92 9.81
CA THR A 479 -25.63 12.93 8.77
C THR A 479 -24.94 14.26 9.07
N GLY A 480 -25.05 14.76 10.31
CA GLY A 480 -24.40 15.99 10.74
C GLY A 480 -22.87 15.91 10.67
N THR A 481 -22.29 14.76 11.04
CA THR A 481 -20.85 14.52 10.96
C THR A 481 -20.35 14.53 9.51
N ILE A 482 -21.05 13.86 8.57
CA ILE A 482 -20.74 13.90 7.14
C ILE A 482 -20.74 15.35 6.63
N ASP A 483 -21.78 16.13 6.98
CA ASP A 483 -21.91 17.51 6.56
C ASP A 483 -20.80 18.41 7.15
N ALA A 484 -20.46 18.22 8.43
CA ALA A 484 -19.40 18.97 9.08
C ALA A 484 -18.01 18.66 8.50
N VAL A 485 -17.67 17.38 8.33
CA VAL A 485 -16.40 16.96 7.71
C VAL A 485 -16.31 17.49 6.27
N THR A 486 -17.37 17.35 5.48
CA THR A 486 -17.39 17.86 4.09
C THR A 486 -17.16 19.36 4.04
N ARG A 487 -17.72 20.14 4.98
CA ARG A 487 -17.62 21.59 5.02
C ARG A 487 -16.29 22.10 5.53
N GLU A 488 -15.72 21.46 6.56
CA GLU A 488 -14.59 21.98 7.32
C GLU A 488 -13.25 21.33 6.98
N LEU A 489 -13.25 20.04 6.65
CA LEU A 489 -12.05 19.30 6.18
C LEU A 489 -12.02 19.15 4.66
N GLY A 490 -13.10 19.54 3.97
CA GLY A 490 -13.21 19.48 2.51
C GLY A 490 -12.44 20.59 1.81
N ARG A 491 -11.57 20.22 0.85
CA ARG A 491 -10.88 21.14 -0.04
C ARG A 491 -11.06 20.66 -1.49
N ASP A 492 -11.69 21.46 -2.33
CA ASP A 492 -12.06 21.08 -3.70
C ASP A 492 -12.78 19.72 -3.81
N GLY A 493 -13.53 19.36 -2.74
CA GLY A 493 -14.29 18.12 -2.65
C GLY A 493 -13.50 16.88 -2.21
N PHE A 494 -12.22 17.01 -1.88
CA PHE A 494 -11.41 15.99 -1.22
C PHE A 494 -11.27 16.31 0.27
N VAL A 495 -10.96 15.31 1.09
CA VAL A 495 -11.00 15.44 2.56
C VAL A 495 -9.61 15.28 3.14
N SER A 496 -9.19 16.24 3.98
CA SER A 496 -8.00 16.14 4.83
C SER A 496 -8.24 15.18 6.00
N ARG A 497 -7.19 14.61 6.57
CA ARG A 497 -7.27 13.80 7.81
C ARG A 497 -7.86 14.61 8.96
N TYR A 498 -7.31 15.78 9.18
CA TYR A 498 -7.68 16.79 10.18
C TYR A 498 -7.13 18.15 9.73
N SER A 499 -7.34 19.19 10.52
CA SER A 499 -6.73 20.50 10.28
C SER A 499 -5.32 20.55 10.91
N THR A 500 -4.26 20.52 10.10
CA THR A 500 -2.86 20.62 10.54
C THR A 500 -2.57 21.92 11.30
N SER A 501 -3.32 22.99 11.02
CA SER A 501 -3.17 24.30 11.70
C SER A 501 -3.82 24.35 13.09
N GLN A 502 -4.74 23.41 13.40
CA GLN A 502 -5.52 23.37 14.65
C GLN A 502 -5.13 22.17 15.53
N THR A 503 -4.67 21.09 14.93
CA THR A 503 -4.30 19.86 15.66
C THR A 503 -2.81 19.90 15.98
N ASP A 504 -2.47 19.69 17.25
CA ASP A 504 -1.07 19.48 17.68
C ASP A 504 -0.71 18.00 17.45
N ASP A 505 -0.20 17.68 16.27
CA ASP A 505 0.29 16.36 15.90
C ASP A 505 1.80 16.17 16.10
N GLY A 506 2.49 17.23 16.60
CA GLY A 506 3.92 17.22 16.87
C GLY A 506 4.81 17.39 15.63
N LEU A 507 4.24 17.81 14.49
CA LEU A 507 4.94 17.99 13.21
C LEU A 507 4.72 19.40 12.67
N SER A 508 5.66 19.90 11.85
CA SER A 508 5.52 21.15 11.13
C SER A 508 5.02 20.92 9.69
N GLY A 509 4.53 22.01 9.05
CA GLY A 509 4.10 21.98 7.65
C GLY A 509 2.64 21.56 7.44
N ASP A 510 2.24 21.56 6.19
CA ASP A 510 0.93 21.12 5.70
C ASP A 510 1.04 19.70 5.11
N GLU A 511 -0.05 19.15 4.62
CA GLU A 511 -0.11 17.86 3.93
C GLU A 511 -1.06 17.94 2.74
N GLY A 512 -1.01 16.95 1.85
CA GLY A 512 -1.98 16.76 0.79
C GLY A 512 -3.36 16.36 1.33
N GLN A 513 -4.30 16.08 0.42
CA GLN A 513 -5.60 15.51 0.78
C GLN A 513 -5.46 14.00 0.83
N PHE A 514 -5.71 13.41 1.98
CA PHE A 514 -5.56 11.97 2.20
C PHE A 514 -6.64 11.20 1.43
N LEU A 515 -6.24 10.41 0.41
CA LEU A 515 -7.18 9.77 -0.49
C LEU A 515 -8.10 8.79 0.22
N ALA A 516 -7.59 8.06 1.21
CA ALA A 516 -8.40 7.14 2.02
C ALA A 516 -9.55 7.85 2.74
N CYS A 517 -9.33 9.05 3.29
CA CYS A 517 -10.38 9.84 3.95
C CYS A 517 -11.48 10.24 2.96
N SER A 518 -11.09 10.59 1.74
CA SER A 518 -12.03 10.94 0.68
C SER A 518 -12.85 9.73 0.23
N PHE A 519 -12.27 8.53 0.15
CA PHE A 519 -13.01 7.28 -0.11
C PHE A 519 -13.89 6.86 1.08
N TRP A 520 -13.49 7.14 2.32
CA TRP A 520 -14.39 6.97 3.47
C TRP A 520 -15.60 7.88 3.38
N LEU A 521 -15.43 9.14 2.91
CA LEU A 521 -16.57 10.03 2.66
C LEU A 521 -17.50 9.44 1.61
N VAL A 522 -16.98 8.84 0.51
CA VAL A 522 -17.80 8.12 -0.48
C VAL A 522 -18.63 7.03 0.18
N SER A 523 -17.98 6.17 0.98
CA SER A 523 -18.64 5.06 1.67
C SER A 523 -19.70 5.55 2.67
N ALA A 524 -19.38 6.60 3.44
CA ALA A 524 -20.32 7.20 4.40
C ALA A 524 -21.54 7.84 3.69
N LEU A 525 -21.33 8.53 2.55
CA LEU A 525 -22.40 9.08 1.72
C LEU A 525 -23.32 7.98 1.18
N ALA A 526 -22.74 6.89 0.67
CA ALA A 526 -23.50 5.75 0.18
C ALA A 526 -24.38 5.13 1.29
N ARG A 527 -23.79 4.89 2.47
CA ARG A 527 -24.51 4.38 3.66
C ARG A 527 -25.55 5.37 4.22
N ASN A 528 -25.36 6.66 3.97
CA ASN A 528 -26.34 7.71 4.35
C ASN A 528 -27.48 7.85 3.32
N GLY A 529 -27.50 7.10 2.23
CA GLY A 529 -28.48 7.19 1.15
C GLY A 529 -28.22 8.30 0.12
N ARG A 530 -27.08 8.98 0.19
CA ARG A 530 -26.64 10.02 -0.77
C ARG A 530 -25.86 9.42 -1.93
N THR A 531 -26.39 8.38 -2.56
CA THR A 531 -25.71 7.55 -3.56
C THR A 531 -25.19 8.35 -4.76
N ASP A 532 -25.96 9.35 -5.25
CA ASP A 532 -25.52 10.17 -6.39
C ASP A 532 -24.29 11.04 -6.04
N GLN A 533 -24.23 11.55 -4.80
CA GLN A 533 -23.06 12.30 -4.32
C GLN A 533 -21.84 11.36 -4.13
N ALA A 534 -22.07 10.18 -3.58
CA ALA A 534 -21.04 9.15 -3.43
C ALA A 534 -20.43 8.78 -4.79
N ARG A 535 -21.26 8.52 -5.80
CA ARG A 535 -20.82 8.22 -7.16
C ARG A 535 -19.98 9.34 -7.77
N SER A 536 -20.50 10.57 -7.72
CA SER A 536 -19.80 11.74 -8.28
C SER A 536 -18.42 11.96 -7.64
N LEU A 537 -18.32 11.77 -6.32
CA LEU A 537 -17.04 11.89 -5.62
C LEU A 537 -16.11 10.73 -5.98
N PHE A 538 -16.63 9.48 -6.03
CA PHE A 538 -15.85 8.31 -6.41
C PHE A 538 -15.20 8.47 -7.79
N GLU A 539 -15.97 8.91 -8.80
CA GLU A 539 -15.49 9.09 -10.17
C GLU A 539 -14.38 10.17 -10.25
N ARG A 540 -14.49 11.21 -9.45
CA ARG A 540 -13.44 12.23 -9.34
C ARG A 540 -12.17 11.69 -8.67
N LEU A 541 -12.31 10.89 -7.63
CA LEU A 541 -11.18 10.25 -6.94
C LEU A 541 -10.50 9.21 -7.82
N ALA A 542 -11.27 8.36 -8.50
CA ALA A 542 -10.74 7.37 -9.43
C ALA A 542 -9.97 8.03 -10.59
N ALA A 543 -10.41 9.20 -11.06
CA ALA A 543 -9.71 9.97 -12.09
C ALA A 543 -8.36 10.57 -11.64
N LEU A 544 -8.02 10.54 -10.34
CA LEU A 544 -6.70 10.93 -9.83
C LEU A 544 -5.65 9.84 -10.01
N SER A 545 -6.07 8.58 -10.25
CA SER A 545 -5.14 7.51 -10.56
C SER A 545 -4.29 7.85 -11.78
N ASN A 546 -3.07 7.34 -11.81
CA ASN A 546 -2.22 7.54 -12.98
C ASN A 546 -2.72 6.73 -14.20
N ASP A 547 -2.01 6.84 -15.34
CA ASP A 547 -2.33 6.12 -16.58
C ASP A 547 -2.32 4.59 -16.46
N LEU A 548 -1.86 4.06 -15.32
CA LEU A 548 -1.81 2.63 -14.97
C LEU A 548 -2.81 2.24 -13.86
N GLY A 549 -3.66 3.18 -13.41
CA GLY A 549 -4.66 2.97 -12.37
C GLY A 549 -4.11 2.93 -10.95
N LEU A 550 -2.91 3.46 -10.69
CA LEU A 550 -2.26 3.45 -9.38
C LEU A 550 -2.47 4.77 -8.63
N LEU A 551 -2.61 4.68 -7.31
CA LEU A 551 -2.81 5.80 -6.38
C LEU A 551 -1.68 5.87 -5.36
N ALA A 552 -1.21 7.11 -5.08
CA ALA A 552 -0.37 7.41 -3.93
C ALA A 552 -1.22 7.56 -2.65
N GLU A 553 -0.60 7.96 -1.57
CA GLU A 553 -1.22 8.23 -0.29
C GLU A 553 -2.17 9.41 -0.33
N GLU A 554 -1.70 10.50 -0.91
CA GLU A 554 -2.36 11.81 -0.90
C GLU A 554 -2.36 12.47 -2.27
N TYR A 555 -3.15 13.52 -2.37
CA TYR A 555 -3.20 14.39 -3.54
C TYR A 555 -3.03 15.85 -3.13
N ASP A 556 -2.00 16.50 -3.66
CA ASP A 556 -1.80 17.94 -3.51
C ASP A 556 -2.69 18.68 -4.51
N VAL A 557 -3.81 19.20 -4.02
CA VAL A 557 -4.77 19.96 -4.82
C VAL A 557 -4.16 21.25 -5.39
N GLY A 558 -3.26 21.88 -4.64
CA GLY A 558 -2.62 23.14 -5.04
C GLY A 558 -1.65 22.94 -6.21
N ARG A 559 -0.92 21.83 -6.22
CA ARG A 559 0.05 21.47 -7.27
C ARG A 559 -0.56 20.57 -8.35
N GLY A 560 -1.77 20.02 -8.14
CA GLY A 560 -2.45 19.12 -9.08
C GLY A 560 -1.66 17.82 -9.31
N ARG A 561 -1.17 17.16 -8.25
CA ARG A 561 -0.34 15.95 -8.35
C ARG A 561 -0.48 15.04 -7.14
N GLN A 562 -0.14 13.77 -7.34
CA GLN A 562 -0.04 12.79 -6.28
C GLN A 562 1.21 13.04 -5.41
N VAL A 563 1.09 12.81 -4.10
CA VAL A 563 2.16 12.94 -3.09
C VAL A 563 2.05 11.81 -2.07
N GLY A 564 3.07 11.63 -1.22
CA GLY A 564 3.18 10.52 -0.29
C GLY A 564 3.67 9.22 -0.96
N ASN A 565 3.77 8.14 -0.18
CA ASN A 565 4.30 6.86 -0.65
C ASN A 565 3.42 6.21 -1.73
N PHE A 566 4.05 5.48 -2.68
CA PHE A 566 3.42 5.04 -3.92
C PHE A 566 3.86 3.65 -4.40
N PRO A 567 2.92 2.83 -4.97
CA PRO A 567 1.48 2.96 -4.73
C PRO A 567 1.17 2.66 -3.26
N GLN A 568 0.07 3.22 -2.75
CA GLN A 568 -0.26 3.10 -1.33
C GLN A 568 -1.44 2.15 -1.12
N ALA A 569 -1.25 1.13 -0.28
CA ALA A 569 -2.25 0.10 -0.02
C ALA A 569 -3.57 0.68 0.51
N PHE A 570 -3.50 1.61 1.46
CA PHE A 570 -4.68 2.17 2.10
C PHE A 570 -5.60 2.90 1.11
N SER A 571 -5.05 3.65 0.15
CA SER A 571 -5.81 4.31 -0.92
C SER A 571 -6.54 3.29 -1.79
N HIS A 572 -5.87 2.21 -2.19
CA HIS A 572 -6.47 1.14 -2.98
C HIS A 572 -7.53 0.34 -2.20
N LEU A 573 -7.31 0.09 -0.90
CA LEU A 573 -8.26 -0.60 -0.03
C LEU A 573 -9.55 0.19 0.12
N THR A 574 -9.44 1.48 0.38
CA THR A 574 -10.58 2.35 0.58
C THR A 574 -11.33 2.64 -0.73
N LEU A 575 -10.64 2.65 -1.88
CA LEU A 575 -11.27 2.65 -3.21
C LEU A 575 -12.17 1.41 -3.38
N ILE A 576 -11.66 0.22 -3.08
CA ILE A 576 -12.43 -1.02 -3.17
C ILE A 576 -13.66 -0.96 -2.26
N GLY A 577 -13.47 -0.58 -0.98
CA GLY A 577 -14.56 -0.43 -0.02
C GLY A 577 -15.64 0.55 -0.48
N ALA A 578 -15.24 1.68 -1.08
CA ALA A 578 -16.15 2.68 -1.63
C ALA A 578 -16.95 2.15 -2.84
N ALA A 579 -16.31 1.38 -3.72
CA ALA A 579 -16.99 0.74 -4.85
C ALA A 579 -18.05 -0.27 -4.37
N TYR A 580 -17.74 -1.08 -3.37
CA TYR A 580 -18.70 -2.00 -2.73
C TYR A 580 -19.86 -1.24 -2.07
N ALA A 581 -19.58 -0.17 -1.32
CA ALA A 581 -20.63 0.62 -0.66
C ALA A 581 -21.61 1.24 -1.67
N ILE A 582 -21.12 1.72 -2.83
CA ILE A 582 -21.98 2.21 -3.91
C ILE A 582 -22.82 1.07 -4.48
N ALA A 583 -22.21 -0.08 -4.78
CA ALA A 583 -22.92 -1.24 -5.34
C ALA A 583 -24.02 -1.74 -4.40
N GLU A 584 -23.77 -1.80 -3.09
CA GLU A 584 -24.77 -2.15 -2.07
C GLU A 584 -25.93 -1.15 -2.04
N ALA A 585 -25.63 0.17 -2.01
CA ALA A 585 -26.64 1.22 -1.99
C ALA A 585 -27.51 1.26 -3.26
N GLU A 586 -26.98 0.81 -4.40
CA GLU A 586 -27.73 0.69 -5.65
C GLU A 586 -28.61 -0.55 -5.71
N ALA A 587 -28.20 -1.64 -5.04
CA ALA A 587 -28.96 -2.88 -4.97
C ALA A 587 -30.16 -2.80 -4.00
N GLU A 588 -30.12 -1.89 -3.02
CA GLU A 588 -31.26 -1.65 -2.12
C GLU A 588 -32.40 -0.96 -2.88
N PRO A 589 -33.64 -1.50 -2.84
CA PRO A 589 -34.78 -0.86 -3.48
C PRO A 589 -34.99 0.52 -2.85
N ARG A 590 -35.00 1.56 -3.66
CA ARG A 590 -35.38 2.93 -3.23
C ARG A 590 -36.78 2.88 -2.63
N SER A 591 -36.88 3.00 -1.28
CA SER A 591 -38.14 3.00 -0.51
C SER A 591 -38.92 4.31 -0.71
#